data_e41d6910f1c2983cd02fdb8844c9d96f
#
_entry.id   e41d6910f1c2983cd02fdb8844c9d96f
#
_cell.length_a   1.000
_cell.length_b   1.000
_cell.length_c   1.000
_cell.angle_alpha   90.00
_cell.angle_beta   90.00
_cell.angle_gamma   90.00
#
_symmetry.space_group_name_H-M   'P 1'
#
loop_
_entity.id
_entity.type
_entity.pdbx_description
1 polymer ?
#
loop_
_entity_poly.entity_id
_entity_poly.type
_entity_poly.pdbx_seq_one_letter_code
_entity_poly.pdbx_strand_id
1 'polypeptide(L)'
;MSSTGNAPISWAERAADRSPMVHRSRARSIEQARSMVDAARRLIAQKGERFTTQELVKEAGVALQSFYRHVEGKDQLLLAVMEDTIADGAAEFEAAARHLRDPLARLHFYVGAALEGVRDGDQFGPRFITSEHWRLHQLFPNEMAHATKPVTDLFLREITEARTRGLVEPADPERAAWLMTKLIMATYHHYAFATEDERAATVTEDVWTFCLAALGGTEQDRDQPAGRRRRPSASTGR
;
A
#
# COMPACT_ATOMS: atom_id res chain seq x y z
N MET A 1 -23.80 -25.29 6.15
CA MET A 1 -24.21 -24.24 7.09
C MET A 1 -23.69 -24.64 8.46
N SER A 2 -22.48 -24.20 8.83
CA SER A 2 -21.90 -24.46 10.16
C SER A 2 -21.59 -23.10 10.75
N SER A 3 -22.50 -22.65 11.61
CA SER A 3 -22.35 -21.46 12.43
C SER A 3 -21.28 -21.73 13.48
N THR A 4 -20.06 -21.19 13.29
CA THR A 4 -19.06 -21.10 14.36
C THR A 4 -19.51 -20.01 15.32
N GLY A 5 -20.35 -20.40 16.30
CA GLY A 5 -20.75 -19.53 17.39
C GLY A 5 -19.53 -19.11 18.19
N ASN A 6 -19.30 -17.81 18.24
CA ASN A 6 -18.30 -17.17 19.10
C ASN A 6 -18.67 -17.51 20.55
N ALA A 7 -17.93 -18.43 21.18
CA ALA A 7 -18.15 -18.80 22.59
C ALA A 7 -17.96 -17.53 23.45
N PRO A 8 -18.79 -17.28 24.48
CA PRO A 8 -18.66 -16.10 25.31
C PRO A 8 -17.29 -16.09 26.01
N ILE A 9 -16.56 -14.98 25.86
CA ILE A 9 -15.26 -14.76 26.49
C ILE A 9 -15.36 -15.03 27.99
N SER A 10 -14.55 -15.94 28.51
CA SER A 10 -14.57 -16.36 29.92
C SER A 10 -14.19 -15.20 30.88
N TRP A 11 -14.57 -15.31 32.15
CA TRP A 11 -14.14 -14.35 33.17
C TRP A 11 -12.61 -14.28 33.26
N ALA A 12 -11.92 -15.42 33.14
CA ALA A 12 -10.46 -15.50 33.21
C ALA A 12 -9.80 -14.73 32.05
N GLU A 13 -10.32 -14.83 30.83
CA GLU A 13 -9.85 -14.06 29.67
C GLU A 13 -10.07 -12.56 29.88
N ARG A 14 -11.25 -12.15 30.33
CA ARG A 14 -11.51 -10.72 30.64
C ARG A 14 -10.63 -10.19 31.78
N ALA A 15 -10.27 -11.01 32.76
CA ALA A 15 -9.39 -10.62 33.87
C ALA A 15 -7.94 -10.50 33.36
N ALA A 16 -7.48 -11.41 32.50
CA ALA A 16 -6.17 -11.34 31.86
C ALA A 16 -6.03 -10.06 31.01
N ASP A 17 -7.04 -9.75 30.21
CA ASP A 17 -7.06 -8.54 29.37
C ASP A 17 -7.03 -7.23 30.16
N ARG A 18 -7.49 -7.24 31.42
CA ARG A 18 -7.43 -6.08 32.34
C ARG A 18 -6.13 -6.01 33.15
N SER A 19 -5.28 -7.02 33.07
CA SER A 19 -4.06 -7.09 33.88
C SER A 19 -3.01 -6.06 33.40
N PRO A 20 -2.56 -5.14 34.25
CA PRO A 20 -1.50 -4.20 33.92
C PRO A 20 -0.17 -4.87 33.55
N MET A 21 0.07 -6.09 34.03
CA MET A 21 1.25 -6.89 33.61
C MET A 21 1.14 -7.37 32.18
N VAL A 22 -0.03 -7.87 31.77
CA VAL A 22 -0.28 -8.33 30.39
C VAL A 22 -0.16 -7.15 29.43
N HIS A 23 -0.75 -6.00 29.75
CA HIS A 23 -0.63 -4.79 28.94
C HIS A 23 0.82 -4.32 28.80
N ARG A 24 1.61 -4.29 29.87
CA ARG A 24 3.03 -3.92 29.82
C ARG A 24 3.87 -4.91 29.01
N SER A 25 3.60 -6.22 29.17
CA SER A 25 4.28 -7.26 28.40
C SER A 25 3.98 -7.13 26.92
N ARG A 26 2.69 -6.92 26.57
CA ARG A 26 2.25 -6.71 25.18
C ARG A 26 2.86 -5.44 24.58
N ALA A 27 2.86 -4.32 25.31
CA ALA A 27 3.46 -3.08 24.83
C ALA A 27 4.96 -3.25 24.55
N ARG A 28 5.71 -3.90 25.44
CA ARG A 28 7.13 -4.20 25.23
C ARG A 28 7.35 -5.11 24.03
N SER A 29 6.50 -6.12 23.84
CA SER A 29 6.58 -7.03 22.69
C SER A 29 6.35 -6.28 21.38
N ILE A 30 5.37 -5.39 21.32
CA ILE A 30 5.10 -4.55 20.13
C ILE A 30 6.29 -3.62 19.87
N GLU A 31 6.85 -3.00 20.89
CA GLU A 31 8.01 -2.10 20.74
C GLU A 31 9.25 -2.85 20.23
N GLN A 32 9.51 -4.06 20.72
CA GLN A 32 10.58 -4.90 20.21
C GLN A 32 10.37 -5.29 18.73
N ALA A 33 9.14 -5.65 18.34
CA ALA A 33 8.82 -5.96 16.96
C ALA A 33 9.04 -4.74 16.05
N ARG A 34 8.58 -3.56 16.44
CA ARG A 34 8.82 -2.29 15.72
C ARG A 34 10.31 -1.99 15.58
N SER A 35 11.06 -2.09 16.68
CA SER A 35 12.52 -1.86 16.66
C SER A 35 13.25 -2.78 15.67
N MET A 36 12.80 -4.03 15.52
CA MET A 36 13.37 -4.97 14.54
C MET A 36 13.02 -4.57 13.09
N VAL A 37 11.79 -4.15 12.83
CA VAL A 37 11.37 -3.68 11.49
C VAL A 37 12.14 -2.40 11.13
N ASP A 38 12.24 -1.43 12.03
CA ASP A 38 12.99 -0.18 11.81
C ASP A 38 14.49 -0.44 11.58
N ALA A 39 15.08 -1.37 12.33
CA ALA A 39 16.47 -1.78 12.13
C ALA A 39 16.66 -2.45 10.76
N ALA A 40 15.72 -3.30 10.36
CA ALA A 40 15.75 -3.92 9.04
C ALA A 40 15.62 -2.88 7.91
N ARG A 41 14.72 -1.89 8.03
CA ARG A 41 14.61 -0.77 7.07
C ARG A 41 15.94 -0.01 6.93
N ARG A 42 16.60 0.33 8.04
CA ARG A 42 17.90 1.02 8.01
C ARG A 42 18.97 0.17 7.32
N LEU A 43 19.03 -1.14 7.62
CA LEU A 43 19.99 -2.05 6.98
C LEU A 43 19.70 -2.22 5.49
N ILE A 44 18.44 -2.32 5.09
CA ILE A 44 18.04 -2.38 3.68
C ILE A 44 18.45 -1.11 2.94
N ALA A 45 18.23 0.06 3.51
CA ALA A 45 18.66 1.32 2.91
C ALA A 45 20.18 1.44 2.73
N GLN A 46 20.96 0.78 3.59
CA GLN A 46 22.44 0.81 3.53
C GLN A 46 23.04 -0.22 2.58
N LYS A 47 22.47 -1.41 2.49
CA LYS A 47 23.09 -2.57 1.80
C LYS A 47 22.11 -3.57 1.17
N GLY A 48 20.84 -3.19 1.03
CA GLY A 48 19.79 -4.07 0.53
C GLY A 48 19.50 -5.23 1.49
N GLU A 49 19.08 -6.37 0.94
CA GLU A 49 18.71 -7.57 1.72
C GLU A 49 19.93 -8.34 2.29
N ARG A 50 21.16 -7.90 2.05
CA ARG A 50 22.39 -8.64 2.36
C ARG A 50 22.82 -8.60 3.83
N PHE A 51 21.98 -8.14 4.73
CA PHE A 51 22.26 -8.17 6.16
C PHE A 51 22.00 -9.55 6.79
N THR A 52 22.72 -9.84 7.86
CA THR A 52 22.55 -11.07 8.66
C THR A 52 21.60 -10.82 9.85
N THR A 53 21.02 -11.89 10.40
CA THR A 53 20.22 -11.80 11.64
C THR A 53 21.04 -11.24 12.81
N GLN A 54 22.36 -11.53 12.87
CA GLN A 54 23.23 -10.96 13.91
C GLN A 54 23.38 -9.45 13.80
N GLU A 55 23.56 -8.93 12.58
CA GLU A 55 23.60 -7.49 12.34
C GLU A 55 22.26 -6.83 12.69
N LEU A 56 21.15 -7.48 12.34
CA LEU A 56 19.80 -7.00 12.65
C LEU A 56 19.57 -6.87 14.16
N VAL A 57 19.83 -7.94 14.93
CA VAL A 57 19.58 -7.90 16.39
C VAL A 57 20.50 -6.90 17.11
N LYS A 58 21.71 -6.71 16.59
CA LYS A 58 22.63 -5.68 17.07
C LYS A 58 22.10 -4.28 16.77
N GLU A 59 21.65 -4.04 15.55
CA GLU A 59 21.08 -2.76 15.12
C GLU A 59 19.78 -2.43 15.86
N ALA A 60 18.93 -3.44 16.10
CA ALA A 60 17.66 -3.31 16.83
C ALA A 60 17.84 -3.19 18.34
N GLY A 61 19.03 -3.50 18.88
CA GLY A 61 19.27 -3.53 20.32
C GLY A 61 18.50 -4.64 21.05
N VAL A 62 18.21 -5.76 20.38
CA VAL A 62 17.46 -6.89 20.93
C VAL A 62 18.32 -8.14 21.03
N ALA A 63 18.00 -9.07 21.93
CA ALA A 63 18.67 -10.36 21.99
C ALA A 63 18.20 -11.27 20.83
N LEU A 64 19.08 -12.12 20.33
CA LEU A 64 18.77 -13.10 19.27
C LEU A 64 17.57 -14.00 19.64
N GLN A 65 17.47 -14.39 20.90
CA GLN A 65 16.31 -15.16 21.40
C GLN A 65 15.00 -14.36 21.28
N SER A 66 15.05 -13.02 21.47
CA SER A 66 13.89 -12.17 21.28
C SER A 66 13.47 -12.12 19.81
N PHE A 67 14.41 -12.09 18.88
CA PHE A 67 14.13 -12.17 17.46
C PHE A 67 13.32 -13.43 17.12
N TYR A 68 13.83 -14.62 17.46
CA TYR A 68 13.14 -15.88 17.15
C TYR A 68 11.81 -16.09 17.90
N ARG A 69 11.51 -15.31 18.91
CA ARG A 69 10.22 -15.30 19.58
C ARG A 69 9.17 -14.49 18.81
N HIS A 70 9.59 -13.51 18.01
CA HIS A 70 8.71 -12.64 17.25
C HIS A 70 8.53 -13.07 15.80
N VAL A 71 9.57 -13.63 15.18
CA VAL A 71 9.56 -14.03 13.78
C VAL A 71 10.21 -15.39 13.61
N GLU A 72 9.69 -16.22 12.71
CA GLU A 72 10.24 -17.56 12.42
C GLU A 72 11.57 -17.50 11.66
N GLY A 73 11.85 -16.36 11.03
CA GLY A 73 13.07 -16.16 10.27
C GLY A 73 13.12 -14.82 9.55
N LYS A 74 14.18 -14.65 8.75
CA LYS A 74 14.43 -13.40 8.01
C LYS A 74 13.31 -13.11 7.01
N ASP A 75 12.73 -14.12 6.37
CA ASP A 75 11.69 -13.93 5.35
C ASP A 75 10.41 -13.34 5.94
N GLN A 76 10.00 -13.81 7.13
CA GLN A 76 8.87 -13.24 7.84
C GLN A 76 9.14 -11.79 8.30
N LEU A 77 10.37 -11.47 8.68
CA LEU A 77 10.76 -10.10 8.97
C LEU A 77 10.70 -9.21 7.72
N LEU A 78 11.21 -9.69 6.57
CA LEU A 78 11.16 -8.94 5.32
C LEU A 78 9.71 -8.72 4.85
N LEU A 79 8.82 -9.68 5.09
CA LEU A 79 7.38 -9.51 4.88
C LEU A 79 6.84 -8.39 5.77
N ALA A 80 7.14 -8.37 7.06
CA ALA A 80 6.71 -7.32 7.97
C ALA A 80 7.25 -5.94 7.55
N VAL A 81 8.49 -5.86 7.07
CA VAL A 81 9.07 -4.63 6.50
C VAL A 81 8.27 -4.18 5.26
N MET A 82 7.90 -5.12 4.39
CA MET A 82 7.12 -4.84 3.19
C MET A 82 5.73 -4.31 3.54
N GLU A 83 5.03 -4.98 4.46
CA GLU A 83 3.70 -4.57 4.96
C GLU A 83 3.72 -3.16 5.53
N ASP A 84 4.65 -2.89 6.47
CA ASP A 84 4.79 -1.58 7.09
C ASP A 84 5.16 -0.49 6.06
N THR A 85 6.06 -0.78 5.12
CA THR A 85 6.47 0.19 4.10
C THR A 85 5.31 0.59 3.20
N ILE A 86 4.50 -0.37 2.78
CA ILE A 86 3.32 -0.11 1.94
C ILE A 86 2.24 0.63 2.74
N ALA A 87 2.02 0.26 4.00
CA ALA A 87 1.03 0.91 4.86
C ALA A 87 1.41 2.36 5.18
N ASP A 88 2.67 2.61 5.52
CA ASP A 88 3.21 3.95 5.78
C ASP A 88 3.11 4.82 4.52
N GLY A 89 3.52 4.31 3.35
CA GLY A 89 3.39 5.02 2.08
C GLY A 89 1.94 5.38 1.76
N ALA A 90 0.99 4.46 1.96
CA ALA A 90 -0.42 4.74 1.77
C ALA A 90 -0.93 5.85 2.72
N ALA A 91 -0.51 5.83 3.99
CA ALA A 91 -0.87 6.86 4.98
C ALA A 91 -0.25 8.24 4.62
N GLU A 92 0.98 8.26 4.14
CA GLU A 92 1.65 9.47 3.67
C GLU A 92 0.95 10.06 2.44
N PHE A 93 0.58 9.24 1.45
CA PHE A 93 -0.17 9.66 0.28
C PHE A 93 -1.52 10.28 0.67
N GLU A 94 -2.26 9.63 1.56
CA GLU A 94 -3.52 10.14 2.08
C GLU A 94 -3.34 11.47 2.80
N ALA A 95 -2.32 11.59 3.65
CA ALA A 95 -2.03 12.81 4.39
C ALA A 95 -1.66 13.96 3.45
N ALA A 96 -0.83 13.71 2.45
CA ALA A 96 -0.39 14.72 1.49
C ALA A 96 -1.54 15.21 0.60
N ALA A 97 -2.47 14.33 0.22
CA ALA A 97 -3.60 14.66 -0.64
C ALA A 97 -4.79 15.33 0.08
N ARG A 98 -4.76 15.50 1.40
CA ARG A 98 -5.90 16.05 2.20
C ARG A 98 -6.37 17.42 1.73
N HIS A 99 -5.52 18.22 1.14
CA HIS A 99 -5.88 19.54 0.62
C HIS A 99 -6.64 19.48 -0.71
N LEU A 100 -6.60 18.36 -1.43
CA LEU A 100 -7.26 18.16 -2.70
C LEU A 100 -8.73 17.77 -2.47
N ARG A 101 -9.66 18.58 -2.99
CA ARG A 101 -11.11 18.35 -2.81
C ARG A 101 -11.72 17.41 -3.85
N ASP A 102 -11.07 17.31 -5.00
CA ASP A 102 -11.53 16.47 -6.10
C ASP A 102 -10.97 15.05 -5.99
N PRO A 103 -11.82 13.99 -6.03
CA PRO A 103 -11.38 12.61 -5.95
C PRO A 103 -10.48 12.19 -7.13
N LEU A 104 -10.69 12.76 -8.33
CA LEU A 104 -9.81 12.47 -9.47
C LEU A 104 -8.43 13.10 -9.28
N ALA A 105 -8.36 14.31 -8.71
CA ALA A 105 -7.10 14.94 -8.36
C ALA A 105 -6.34 14.15 -7.29
N ARG A 106 -7.04 13.57 -6.29
CA ARG A 106 -6.41 12.67 -5.30
C ARG A 106 -5.91 11.38 -5.94
N LEU A 107 -6.72 10.73 -6.81
CA LEU A 107 -6.29 9.54 -7.56
C LEU A 107 -5.06 9.81 -8.39
N HIS A 108 -5.02 10.91 -9.15
CA HIS A 108 -3.87 11.31 -9.94
C HIS A 108 -2.62 11.51 -9.07
N PHE A 109 -2.80 12.21 -7.94
CA PHE A 109 -1.72 12.39 -6.96
C PHE A 109 -1.19 11.05 -6.44
N TYR A 110 -2.05 10.08 -6.09
CA TYR A 110 -1.62 8.77 -5.61
C TYR A 110 -0.85 7.97 -6.67
N VAL A 111 -1.27 8.06 -7.94
CA VAL A 111 -0.52 7.45 -9.06
C VAL A 111 0.88 8.05 -9.15
N GLY A 112 0.98 9.38 -9.11
CA GLY A 112 2.25 10.09 -9.16
C GLY A 112 3.16 9.74 -7.98
N ALA A 113 2.65 9.87 -6.75
CA ALA A 113 3.40 9.61 -5.54
C ALA A 113 3.93 8.15 -5.46
N ALA A 114 3.13 7.18 -5.92
CA ALA A 114 3.56 5.79 -5.98
C ALA A 114 4.71 5.57 -6.98
N LEU A 115 4.76 6.31 -8.08
CA LEU A 115 5.78 6.17 -9.12
C LEU A 115 7.01 7.09 -8.88
N GLU A 116 6.86 8.18 -8.11
CA GLU A 116 7.99 9.05 -7.75
C GLU A 116 9.06 8.34 -6.93
N GLY A 117 8.68 7.43 -6.05
CA GLY A 117 9.60 6.65 -5.23
C GLY A 117 10.66 5.87 -6.05
N VAL A 118 10.41 5.66 -7.35
CA VAL A 118 11.39 5.02 -8.26
C VAL A 118 12.34 6.04 -8.89
N ARG A 119 11.99 7.34 -8.89
CA ARG A 119 12.73 8.42 -9.58
C ARG A 119 13.82 9.06 -8.72
N ASP A 120 13.63 9.10 -7.39
CA ASP A 120 14.44 9.92 -6.46
C ASP A 120 15.81 9.32 -6.05
N GLY A 121 16.35 8.37 -6.80
CA GLY A 121 17.78 8.00 -6.67
C GLY A 121 18.15 7.10 -5.49
N ASP A 122 17.29 6.81 -4.53
CA ASP A 122 17.50 5.73 -3.57
C ASP A 122 17.30 4.38 -4.27
N GLN A 123 18.44 3.84 -4.74
CA GLN A 123 18.40 2.60 -5.53
C GLN A 123 18.12 1.35 -4.69
N PHE A 124 18.31 1.40 -3.37
CA PHE A 124 18.17 0.20 -2.53
C PHE A 124 16.72 -0.10 -2.18
N GLY A 125 15.95 0.90 -1.78
CA GLY A 125 14.54 0.74 -1.39
C GLY A 125 13.66 0.17 -2.52
N PRO A 126 13.56 0.83 -3.68
CA PRO A 126 12.78 0.35 -4.82
C PRO A 126 13.24 -1.01 -5.35
N ARG A 127 14.56 -1.24 -5.43
CA ARG A 127 15.12 -2.53 -5.86
C ARG A 127 14.82 -3.65 -4.86
N PHE A 128 14.90 -3.36 -3.57
CA PHE A 128 14.51 -4.30 -2.53
C PHE A 128 13.03 -4.67 -2.66
N ILE A 129 12.13 -3.67 -2.73
CA ILE A 129 10.71 -3.92 -2.89
C ILE A 129 10.45 -4.79 -4.12
N THR A 130 11.10 -4.51 -5.25
CA THR A 130 10.89 -5.24 -6.50
C THR A 130 11.44 -6.66 -6.43
N SER A 131 12.67 -6.86 -5.95
CA SER A 131 13.27 -8.20 -5.88
C SER A 131 12.57 -9.10 -4.87
N GLU A 132 12.20 -8.56 -3.71
CA GLU A 132 11.55 -9.32 -2.66
C GLU A 132 10.05 -9.54 -2.86
N HIS A 133 9.38 -8.65 -3.62
CA HIS A 133 7.93 -8.77 -3.86
C HIS A 133 7.52 -10.14 -4.40
N TRP A 134 8.18 -10.60 -5.45
CA TRP A 134 7.83 -11.88 -6.08
C TRP A 134 8.21 -13.07 -5.21
N ARG A 135 9.33 -13.00 -4.52
CA ARG A 135 9.79 -14.05 -3.61
C ARG A 135 8.86 -14.19 -2.40
N LEU A 136 8.52 -13.07 -1.77
CA LEU A 136 7.58 -13.05 -0.64
C LEU A 136 6.17 -13.44 -1.08
N HIS A 137 5.75 -13.05 -2.28
CA HIS A 137 4.45 -13.49 -2.82
C HIS A 137 4.36 -15.00 -3.04
N GLN A 138 5.46 -15.66 -3.38
CA GLN A 138 5.51 -17.12 -3.47
C GLN A 138 5.47 -17.80 -2.10
N LEU A 139 6.15 -17.23 -1.10
CA LEU A 139 6.23 -17.79 0.25
C LEU A 139 4.98 -17.47 1.10
N PHE A 140 4.42 -16.29 0.95
CA PHE A 140 3.36 -15.71 1.78
C PHE A 140 2.28 -15.03 0.91
N PRO A 141 1.54 -15.80 0.06
CA PRO A 141 0.62 -15.20 -0.92
C PRO A 141 -0.53 -14.42 -0.28
N ASN A 142 -1.07 -14.92 0.84
CA ASN A 142 -2.19 -14.28 1.54
C ASN A 142 -1.75 -13.00 2.27
N GLU A 143 -0.63 -13.05 2.92
CA GLU A 143 -0.03 -11.93 3.65
C GLU A 143 0.38 -10.82 2.67
N MET A 144 0.98 -11.16 1.54
CA MET A 144 1.32 -10.20 0.48
C MET A 144 0.08 -9.58 -0.18
N ALA A 145 -1.02 -10.34 -0.32
CA ALA A 145 -2.30 -9.79 -0.75
C ALA A 145 -2.85 -8.79 0.29
N HIS A 146 -2.64 -9.06 1.58
CA HIS A 146 -3.00 -8.16 2.67
C HIS A 146 -2.11 -6.90 2.69
N ALA A 147 -0.82 -7.05 2.50
CA ALA A 147 0.16 -5.95 2.49
C ALA A 147 -0.18 -4.86 1.46
N THR A 148 -0.71 -5.23 0.29
CA THR A 148 -1.09 -4.27 -0.76
C THR A 148 -2.46 -3.62 -0.55
N LYS A 149 -3.25 -4.12 0.41
CA LYS A 149 -4.62 -3.66 0.64
C LYS A 149 -4.74 -2.16 0.98
N PRO A 150 -3.87 -1.55 1.81
CA PRO A 150 -3.97 -0.12 2.13
C PRO A 150 -3.99 0.77 0.88
N VAL A 151 -3.13 0.50 -0.10
CA VAL A 151 -3.10 1.25 -1.37
C VAL A 151 -4.35 1.00 -2.20
N THR A 152 -4.79 -0.26 -2.30
CA THR A 152 -6.01 -0.61 -3.03
C THR A 152 -7.24 0.06 -2.42
N ASP A 153 -7.33 0.13 -1.09
CA ASP A 153 -8.42 0.79 -0.37
C ASP A 153 -8.44 2.31 -0.60
N LEU A 154 -7.26 2.95 -0.72
CA LEU A 154 -7.18 4.38 -1.12
C LEU A 154 -7.82 4.58 -2.50
N PHE A 155 -7.42 3.81 -3.50
CA PHE A 155 -7.99 3.91 -4.83
C PHE A 155 -9.48 3.63 -4.85
N LEU A 156 -9.92 2.56 -4.18
CA LEU A 156 -11.34 2.19 -4.11
C LEU A 156 -12.20 3.32 -3.53
N ARG A 157 -11.73 3.96 -2.47
CA ARG A 157 -12.44 5.07 -1.84
C ARG A 157 -12.63 6.22 -2.82
N GLU A 158 -11.57 6.64 -3.49
CA GLU A 158 -11.63 7.77 -4.43
C GLU A 158 -12.43 7.44 -5.69
N ILE A 159 -12.30 6.23 -6.23
CA ILE A 159 -13.10 5.76 -7.38
C ILE A 159 -14.59 5.75 -7.00
N THR A 160 -14.93 5.28 -5.80
CA THR A 160 -16.31 5.25 -5.32
C THR A 160 -16.88 6.66 -5.16
N GLU A 161 -16.09 7.60 -4.62
CA GLU A 161 -16.48 8.99 -4.50
C GLU A 161 -16.63 9.65 -5.88
N ALA A 162 -15.68 9.44 -6.80
CA ALA A 162 -15.76 9.97 -8.16
C ALA A 162 -16.98 9.43 -8.92
N ARG A 163 -17.28 8.14 -8.79
CA ARG A 163 -18.51 7.53 -9.34
C ARG A 163 -19.78 8.17 -8.77
N THR A 164 -19.83 8.36 -7.46
CA THR A 164 -20.98 8.99 -6.80
C THR A 164 -21.21 10.43 -7.30
N ARG A 165 -20.15 11.13 -7.64
CA ARG A 165 -20.19 12.48 -8.24
C ARG A 165 -20.47 12.45 -9.75
N GLY A 166 -20.49 11.28 -10.38
CA GLY A 166 -20.70 11.11 -11.83
C GLY A 166 -19.52 11.59 -12.67
N LEU A 167 -18.30 11.55 -12.11
CA LEU A 167 -17.06 11.91 -12.81
C LEU A 167 -16.48 10.72 -13.58
N VAL A 168 -16.78 9.49 -13.13
CA VAL A 168 -16.36 8.23 -13.73
C VAL A 168 -17.48 7.20 -13.64
N GLU A 169 -17.45 6.17 -14.48
CA GLU A 169 -18.49 5.13 -14.52
C GLU A 169 -17.86 3.71 -14.67
N PRO A 170 -17.01 3.28 -13.73
CA PRO A 170 -16.46 1.93 -13.78
C PRO A 170 -17.57 0.90 -13.54
N ALA A 171 -17.54 -0.20 -14.32
CA ALA A 171 -18.50 -1.30 -14.15
C ALA A 171 -18.40 -1.95 -12.77
N ASP A 172 -17.20 -2.06 -12.23
CA ASP A 172 -16.88 -2.62 -10.92
C ASP A 172 -15.74 -1.80 -10.27
N PRO A 173 -16.06 -0.92 -9.30
CA PRO A 173 -15.06 -0.09 -8.62
C PRO A 173 -13.98 -0.88 -7.87
N GLU A 174 -14.33 -2.00 -7.23
CA GLU A 174 -13.38 -2.84 -6.50
C GLU A 174 -12.36 -3.47 -7.46
N ARG A 175 -12.87 -3.99 -8.58
CA ARG A 175 -12.03 -4.56 -9.64
C ARG A 175 -11.15 -3.49 -10.29
N ALA A 176 -11.68 -2.29 -10.52
CA ALA A 176 -10.92 -1.17 -11.07
C ALA A 176 -9.78 -0.74 -10.13
N ALA A 177 -10.04 -0.59 -8.83
CA ALA A 177 -9.03 -0.25 -7.84
C ALA A 177 -7.93 -1.32 -7.76
N TRP A 178 -8.31 -2.59 -7.80
CA TRP A 178 -7.37 -3.70 -7.82
C TRP A 178 -6.48 -3.69 -9.08
N LEU A 179 -7.07 -3.49 -10.27
CA LEU A 179 -6.34 -3.41 -11.54
C LEU A 179 -5.39 -2.21 -11.57
N MET A 180 -5.82 -1.04 -11.09
CA MET A 180 -4.95 0.13 -10.96
C MET A 180 -3.76 -0.15 -10.06
N THR A 181 -3.98 -0.76 -8.89
CA THR A 181 -2.90 -1.16 -7.99
C THR A 181 -1.90 -2.08 -8.70
N LYS A 182 -2.37 -3.07 -9.46
CA LYS A 182 -1.51 -4.01 -10.20
C LYS A 182 -0.74 -3.33 -11.32
N LEU A 183 -1.36 -2.44 -12.06
CA LEU A 183 -0.70 -1.66 -13.12
C LEU A 183 0.41 -0.78 -12.56
N ILE A 184 0.12 -0.02 -11.49
CA ILE A 184 1.10 0.84 -10.84
C ILE A 184 2.26 0.02 -10.29
N MET A 185 1.99 -1.12 -9.62
CA MET A 185 3.04 -2.02 -9.15
C MET A 185 3.90 -2.57 -10.29
N ALA A 186 3.28 -3.00 -11.38
CA ALA A 186 4.03 -3.51 -12.55
C ALA A 186 4.93 -2.42 -13.14
N THR A 187 4.42 -1.20 -13.26
CA THR A 187 5.18 -0.02 -13.71
C THR A 187 6.32 0.30 -12.75
N TYR A 188 6.03 0.34 -11.45
CA TYR A 188 7.04 0.54 -10.40
C TYR A 188 8.17 -0.50 -10.50
N HIS A 189 7.84 -1.78 -10.61
CA HIS A 189 8.82 -2.86 -10.72
C HIS A 189 9.66 -2.76 -11.99
N HIS A 190 9.06 -2.36 -13.11
CA HIS A 190 9.81 -2.12 -14.35
C HIS A 190 10.87 -1.03 -14.15
N TYR A 191 10.47 0.12 -13.60
CA TYR A 191 11.37 1.28 -13.46
C TYR A 191 12.35 1.19 -12.29
N ALA A 192 12.13 0.29 -11.32
CA ALA A 192 13.07 0.09 -10.21
C ALA A 192 14.47 -0.37 -10.67
N PHE A 193 14.56 -1.01 -11.83
CA PHE A 193 15.81 -1.46 -12.45
C PHE A 193 16.16 -0.71 -13.74
N ALA A 194 15.32 0.20 -14.19
CA ALA A 194 15.56 0.98 -15.41
C ALA A 194 16.76 1.93 -15.23
N THR A 195 17.46 2.20 -16.31
CA THR A 195 18.48 3.24 -16.38
C THR A 195 17.85 4.64 -16.35
N GLU A 196 18.64 5.68 -16.07
CA GLU A 196 18.13 7.07 -16.07
C GLU A 196 17.54 7.46 -17.44
N ASP A 197 18.14 7.03 -18.52
CA ASP A 197 17.68 7.29 -19.89
C ASP A 197 16.33 6.61 -20.24
N GLU A 198 16.02 5.49 -19.57
CA GLU A 198 14.78 4.73 -19.77
C GLU A 198 13.62 5.27 -18.91
N ARG A 199 13.91 6.12 -17.93
CA ARG A 199 12.90 6.69 -17.04
C ARG A 199 12.19 7.85 -17.76
N ALA A 200 11.14 7.51 -18.52
CA ALA A 200 10.35 8.49 -19.21
C ALA A 200 9.73 9.50 -18.23
N ALA A 201 9.96 10.80 -18.48
CA ALA A 201 9.35 11.87 -17.69
C ALA A 201 7.81 11.83 -17.72
N THR A 202 7.23 11.16 -18.71
CA THR A 202 5.78 11.07 -18.99
C THR A 202 5.11 9.87 -18.33
N VAL A 203 5.85 8.91 -17.73
CA VAL A 203 5.27 7.63 -17.28
C VAL A 203 4.08 7.82 -16.33
N THR A 204 4.14 8.79 -15.44
CA THR A 204 3.05 9.09 -14.51
C THR A 204 1.79 9.53 -15.25
N GLU A 205 1.91 10.43 -16.21
CA GLU A 205 0.78 10.93 -17.00
C GLU A 205 0.24 9.84 -17.95
N ASP A 206 1.11 9.00 -18.51
CA ASP A 206 0.70 7.89 -19.36
C ASP A 206 -0.12 6.86 -18.56
N VAL A 207 0.35 6.47 -17.37
CA VAL A 207 -0.37 5.57 -16.47
C VAL A 207 -1.68 6.19 -15.99
N TRP A 208 -1.67 7.48 -15.64
CA TRP A 208 -2.87 8.19 -15.23
C TRP A 208 -3.92 8.25 -16.35
N THR A 209 -3.52 8.67 -17.54
CA THR A 209 -4.41 8.76 -18.73
C THR A 209 -5.05 7.40 -19.03
N PHE A 210 -4.26 6.33 -18.99
CA PHE A 210 -4.78 4.97 -19.16
C PHE A 210 -5.79 4.59 -18.08
N CYS A 211 -5.48 4.86 -16.80
CA CYS A 211 -6.37 4.57 -15.69
C CYS A 211 -7.69 5.37 -15.78
N LEU A 212 -7.60 6.67 -16.08
CA LEU A 212 -8.77 7.54 -16.23
C LEU A 212 -9.69 7.06 -17.35
N ALA A 213 -9.13 6.71 -18.50
CA ALA A 213 -9.89 6.16 -19.62
C ALA A 213 -10.56 4.81 -19.26
N ALA A 214 -9.84 3.93 -18.52
CA ALA A 214 -10.40 2.66 -18.04
C ALA A 214 -11.54 2.84 -17.04
N LEU A 215 -11.56 3.95 -16.31
CA LEU A 215 -12.66 4.34 -15.42
C LEU A 215 -13.85 5.01 -16.15
N GLY A 216 -13.75 5.22 -17.46
CA GLY A 216 -14.76 5.92 -18.25
C GLY A 216 -14.75 7.46 -18.08
N GLY A 217 -13.65 8.00 -17.52
CA GLY A 217 -13.43 9.44 -17.38
C GLY A 217 -12.69 10.04 -18.58
N THR A 218 -12.78 11.36 -18.71
CA THR A 218 -12.04 12.13 -19.72
C THR A 218 -11.27 13.27 -19.05
N GLU A 219 -10.19 13.75 -19.66
CA GLU A 219 -9.44 14.91 -19.14
C GLU A 219 -10.27 16.19 -19.02
N GLN A 220 -11.33 16.31 -19.82
CA GLN A 220 -12.27 17.45 -19.75
C GLN A 220 -13.08 17.48 -18.46
N ASP A 221 -13.21 16.37 -17.76
CA ASP A 221 -13.90 16.27 -16.47
C ASP A 221 -13.06 16.84 -15.31
N ARG A 222 -11.75 17.07 -15.53
CA ARG A 222 -10.81 17.65 -14.56
C ARG A 222 -11.07 19.14 -14.25
N ASP A 223 -11.58 19.90 -15.23
CA ASP A 223 -11.73 21.37 -15.16
C ASP A 223 -13.17 21.85 -14.96
N GLN A 224 -14.16 20.96 -14.87
CA GLN A 224 -15.56 21.37 -14.69
C GLN A 224 -15.91 21.52 -13.20
N PRO A 225 -16.27 22.75 -12.74
CA PRO A 225 -16.86 22.91 -11.43
C PRO A 225 -18.18 22.13 -11.34
N ALA A 226 -18.35 21.36 -10.25
CA ALA A 226 -19.52 20.56 -9.97
C ALA A 226 -20.81 21.41 -10.11
N GLY A 227 -21.50 21.31 -11.25
CA GLY A 227 -22.74 22.04 -11.45
C GLY A 227 -23.30 22.12 -12.88
N ARG A 228 -22.56 21.74 -13.91
CA ARG A 228 -23.10 21.78 -15.29
C ARG A 228 -23.19 20.39 -15.93
N ARG A 229 -24.21 19.61 -15.55
CA ARG A 229 -24.59 18.41 -16.31
C ARG A 229 -25.29 18.80 -17.61
N ARG A 230 -24.73 18.37 -18.77
CA ARG A 230 -25.51 18.24 -19.99
C ARG A 230 -26.55 17.15 -19.76
N ARG A 231 -27.86 17.55 -19.79
CA ARG A 231 -28.94 16.59 -19.92
C ARG A 231 -28.75 15.81 -21.23
N PRO A 232 -28.95 14.49 -21.25
CA PRO A 232 -28.99 13.76 -22.50
C PRO A 232 -30.16 14.34 -23.36
N SER A 233 -29.82 14.75 -24.58
CA SER A 233 -30.81 15.15 -25.57
C SER A 233 -31.69 13.95 -25.89
N ALA A 234 -32.94 14.00 -25.50
CA ALA A 234 -33.96 13.04 -25.93
C ALA A 234 -34.04 13.13 -27.47
N SER A 235 -33.60 12.08 -28.16
CA SER A 235 -33.85 11.91 -29.59
C SER A 235 -35.33 11.64 -29.77
N THR A 236 -36.06 12.68 -30.22
CA THR A 236 -37.45 12.56 -30.67
C THR A 236 -37.44 11.85 -32.02
N GLY A 237 -37.91 10.60 -32.04
CA GLY A 237 -38.15 9.89 -33.28
C GLY A 237 -39.28 10.55 -34.11
N ARG A 238 -39.07 10.53 -35.38
CA ARG A 238 -40.13 10.47 -36.41
C ARG A 238 -39.76 9.36 -37.37
#